data_87c07f381a7592f230e9e8a8f30f36e1
#
_entry.id   87c07f381a7592f230e9e8a8f30f36e1
#
_cell.length_a   1.000
_cell.length_b   1.000
_cell.length_c   1.000
_cell.angle_alpha   90.00
_cell.angle_beta   90.00
_cell.angle_gamma   90.00
#
_symmetry.space_group_name_H-M   'P 1'
#
loop_
_entity.id
_entity.type
_entity.pdbx_description
1 polymer ?
#
loop_
_entity_poly.entity_id
_entity_poly.type
_entity_poly.pdbx_seq_one_letter_code
_entity_poly.pdbx_strand_id
1 'polypeptide(L)'
;MAVMLGGWMLLRPSGTGTGAERPPYVVGAYYYTWYYGGHWASTDFAGRHLAEPLEPQLGEYLSDDPAVIATHLQWAADYGINFFIISWSHAGSFADQSARKYLLPAMARSGIRQAPVVELMSYGERDLSKAGFRAHLAEDLRYVGEHYLKDPSALRANGKPVLFLYVTRVLQGDVAAWIAEVRRMFAAIGVDPYIVADEVFWQEVDPVRLRAFDAVTAYNVYDWPRAGNAGWAGESTFLADVEGLYARWQKAAQAAGVRFVPNAMPGYNDRGVRPADEHYVIPRRLQPGGPSTGLFERSITLAQRFADPTVPMVTITSFNEWHEWTQVEPARRASRPAAADAASFTQGFPHDAYTFEYLEVIRDRLGRGVQVKAAPEAR
;
A
#
# COMPACT_ATOMS: atom_id res chain seq x y z
N MET A 1 -21.71 27.00 -22.92
CA MET A 1 -20.59 26.06 -22.87
C MET A 1 -20.31 25.80 -21.38
N ALA A 2 -20.95 24.76 -20.82
CA ALA A 2 -20.85 24.42 -19.40
C ALA A 2 -19.71 23.42 -19.22
N VAL A 3 -18.66 23.83 -18.47
CA VAL A 3 -17.57 22.94 -18.06
C VAL A 3 -18.11 22.03 -16.96
N MET A 4 -18.34 20.77 -17.26
CA MET A 4 -18.68 19.75 -16.26
C MET A 4 -17.40 19.41 -15.48
N LEU A 5 -17.28 19.96 -14.28
CA LEU A 5 -16.32 19.54 -13.28
C LEU A 5 -16.77 18.20 -12.71
N GLY A 6 -16.21 17.10 -13.22
CA GLY A 6 -16.35 15.76 -12.68
C GLY A 6 -15.57 15.62 -11.37
N GLY A 7 -16.08 16.22 -10.30
CA GLY A 7 -15.55 16.08 -8.96
C GLY A 7 -16.05 14.78 -8.30
N TRP A 8 -15.28 14.25 -7.38
CA TRP A 8 -15.74 13.26 -6.42
C TRP A 8 -17.02 13.75 -5.75
N MET A 9 -18.11 13.03 -5.87
CA MET A 9 -19.35 13.39 -5.19
C MET A 9 -19.24 12.95 -3.71
N LEU A 10 -18.56 13.79 -2.93
CA LEU A 10 -18.45 13.66 -1.49
C LEU A 10 -19.71 14.24 -0.84
N LEU A 11 -20.50 13.40 -0.19
CA LEU A 11 -21.60 13.86 0.66
C LEU A 11 -21.02 14.46 1.95
N ARG A 12 -21.30 15.72 2.21
CA ARG A 12 -20.92 16.42 3.43
C ARG A 12 -21.76 15.95 4.62
N PRO A 13 -21.16 15.70 5.79
CA PRO A 13 -21.91 15.68 7.04
C PRO A 13 -22.31 17.12 7.41
N SER A 14 -23.55 17.33 7.81
CA SER A 14 -24.06 18.61 8.34
C SER A 14 -23.56 18.81 9.77
N GLY A 15 -22.50 19.62 9.93
CA GLY A 15 -21.98 20.06 11.21
C GLY A 15 -21.52 21.51 11.15
N THR A 16 -22.05 22.38 11.97
CA THR A 16 -21.73 23.82 12.07
C THR A 16 -20.44 24.02 12.84
N GLY A 17 -19.32 24.21 12.12
CA GLY A 17 -18.03 24.57 12.69
C GLY A 17 -17.24 25.45 11.72
N THR A 18 -16.91 26.67 12.10
CA THR A 18 -16.17 27.70 11.32
C THR A 18 -14.66 27.46 11.38
N GLY A 19 -14.20 26.31 10.86
CA GLY A 19 -12.83 26.04 10.48
C GLY A 19 -12.86 25.44 9.09
N ALA A 20 -11.97 25.82 8.18
CA ALA A 20 -11.89 25.18 6.87
C ALA A 20 -11.70 23.67 7.06
N GLU A 21 -12.78 22.87 6.93
CA GLU A 21 -12.72 21.41 7.02
C GLU A 21 -11.75 20.91 5.94
N ARG A 22 -10.70 20.25 6.38
CA ARG A 22 -9.81 19.54 5.44
C ARG A 22 -10.64 18.49 4.70
N PRO A 23 -10.43 18.31 3.37
CA PRO A 23 -11.13 17.28 2.66
C PRO A 23 -10.82 15.92 3.31
N PRO A 24 -11.82 15.03 3.47
CA PRO A 24 -11.60 13.72 4.06
C PRO A 24 -10.61 12.95 3.18
N TYR A 25 -9.63 12.29 3.83
CA TYR A 25 -8.64 11.50 3.11
C TYR A 25 -9.26 10.22 2.53
N VAL A 26 -8.78 9.81 1.36
CA VAL A 26 -9.04 8.50 0.78
C VAL A 26 -7.87 7.59 1.18
N VAL A 27 -8.10 6.70 2.13
CA VAL A 27 -7.06 5.88 2.75
C VAL A 27 -7.02 4.50 2.13
N GLY A 28 -5.89 4.14 1.52
CA GLY A 28 -5.63 2.80 1.01
C GLY A 28 -4.58 2.08 1.83
N ALA A 29 -4.71 0.77 2.00
CA ALA A 29 -3.69 -0.06 2.62
C ALA A 29 -3.31 -1.22 1.70
N TYR A 30 -2.00 -1.49 1.55
CA TYR A 30 -1.53 -2.63 0.78
C TYR A 30 -1.95 -3.92 1.47
N TYR A 31 -2.53 -4.84 0.68
CA TYR A 31 -3.19 -6.04 1.18
C TYR A 31 -2.74 -7.27 0.40
N TYR A 32 -2.37 -8.33 1.13
CA TYR A 32 -1.79 -9.55 0.59
C TYR A 32 -2.71 -10.74 0.80
N THR A 33 -2.97 -11.48 -0.29
CA THR A 33 -3.87 -12.63 -0.32
C THR A 33 -3.11 -13.96 -0.53
N TRP A 34 -1.87 -14.03 -0.11
CA TRP A 34 -0.96 -15.16 -0.35
C TRP A 34 -0.80 -16.15 0.81
N TYR A 35 -1.54 -15.96 1.91
CA TYR A 35 -1.47 -16.87 3.06
C TYR A 35 -2.27 -18.15 2.79
N TYR A 36 -1.60 -19.17 2.27
CA TYR A 36 -2.15 -20.50 1.98
C TYR A 36 -1.80 -21.51 3.10
N GLY A 37 -2.35 -22.74 3.04
CA GLY A 37 -2.07 -23.78 4.02
C GLY A 37 -0.57 -24.10 4.13
N GLY A 38 -0.02 -23.98 5.33
CA GLY A 38 1.40 -24.15 5.62
C GLY A 38 2.29 -22.94 5.39
N HIS A 39 1.78 -21.82 4.81
CA HIS A 39 2.57 -20.61 4.57
C HIS A 39 3.17 -20.06 5.86
N TRP A 40 2.36 -19.96 6.91
CA TRP A 40 2.79 -19.49 8.23
C TRP A 40 3.83 -20.37 8.92
N ALA A 41 4.04 -21.61 8.44
CA ALA A 41 5.07 -22.51 8.97
C ALA A 41 6.49 -22.11 8.52
N SER A 42 6.63 -21.25 7.50
CA SER A 42 7.92 -20.73 7.04
C SER A 42 8.66 -19.97 8.14
N THR A 43 10.00 -19.99 8.09
CA THR A 43 10.88 -19.18 8.94
C THR A 43 10.99 -17.74 8.47
N ASP A 44 10.34 -17.37 7.36
CA ASP A 44 10.44 -16.05 6.73
C ASP A 44 9.74 -14.94 7.52
N PHE A 45 8.95 -15.29 8.53
CA PHE A 45 8.24 -14.32 9.36
C PHE A 45 9.10 -13.85 10.54
N ALA A 46 9.46 -12.58 10.57
CA ALA A 46 10.20 -11.98 11.69
C ALA A 46 9.53 -12.25 13.05
N GLY A 47 8.20 -12.29 13.09
CA GLY A 47 7.43 -12.62 14.30
C GLY A 47 7.77 -13.97 14.94
N ARG A 48 8.35 -14.92 14.19
CA ARG A 48 8.79 -16.21 14.71
C ARG A 48 10.12 -16.14 15.45
N HIS A 49 10.95 -15.16 15.13
CA HIS A 49 12.28 -14.95 15.67
C HIS A 49 12.32 -13.96 16.84
N LEU A 50 11.17 -13.55 17.34
CA LEU A 50 11.10 -12.62 18.46
C LEU A 50 11.29 -13.33 19.80
N ALA A 51 11.84 -12.62 20.79
CA ALA A 51 11.91 -13.10 22.17
C ALA A 51 10.50 -13.38 22.75
N GLU A 52 9.51 -12.61 22.32
CA GLU A 52 8.08 -12.86 22.54
C GLU A 52 7.43 -13.03 21.16
N PRO A 53 7.29 -14.27 20.66
CA PRO A 53 6.78 -14.50 19.31
C PRO A 53 5.39 -13.89 19.08
N LEU A 54 5.20 -13.32 17.90
CA LEU A 54 3.96 -12.65 17.52
C LEU A 54 3.31 -13.33 16.31
N GLU A 55 1.99 -13.24 16.27
CA GLU A 55 1.14 -13.72 15.18
C GLU A 55 -0.05 -12.78 14.97
N PRO A 56 -0.78 -12.85 13.85
CA PRO A 56 -2.02 -12.09 13.67
C PRO A 56 -3.00 -12.31 14.82
N GLN A 57 -3.79 -11.32 15.16
CA GLN A 57 -4.85 -11.43 16.17
C GLN A 57 -5.83 -12.58 15.85
N LEU A 58 -6.04 -12.86 14.55
CA LEU A 58 -6.89 -13.97 14.08
C LEU A 58 -6.17 -15.33 14.05
N GLY A 59 -4.90 -15.38 14.46
CA GLY A 59 -4.06 -16.55 14.33
C GLY A 59 -3.47 -16.70 12.93
N GLU A 60 -2.86 -17.83 12.66
CA GLU A 60 -2.27 -18.19 11.36
C GLU A 60 -3.38 -18.55 10.35
N TYR A 61 -3.99 -17.55 9.77
CA TYR A 61 -5.18 -17.66 8.91
C TYR A 61 -4.85 -18.02 7.45
N LEU A 62 -5.91 -18.38 6.71
CA LEU A 62 -5.88 -18.52 5.25
C LEU A 62 -6.50 -17.29 4.59
N SER A 63 -5.91 -16.83 3.48
CA SER A 63 -6.41 -15.66 2.74
C SER A 63 -7.74 -15.92 2.01
N ASP A 64 -8.14 -17.17 1.85
CA ASP A 64 -9.41 -17.58 1.26
C ASP A 64 -10.49 -17.94 2.31
N ASP A 65 -10.23 -17.71 3.61
CA ASP A 65 -11.22 -17.88 4.66
C ASP A 65 -12.22 -16.71 4.68
N PRO A 66 -13.51 -16.96 4.40
CA PRO A 66 -14.51 -15.90 4.39
C PRO A 66 -14.68 -15.18 5.74
N ALA A 67 -14.42 -15.84 6.88
CA ALA A 67 -14.52 -15.21 8.19
C ALA A 67 -13.38 -14.22 8.44
N VAL A 68 -12.17 -14.56 8.02
CA VAL A 68 -11.00 -13.66 8.04
C VAL A 68 -11.25 -12.45 7.16
N ILE A 69 -11.67 -12.69 5.90
CA ILE A 69 -12.00 -11.62 4.95
C ILE A 69 -13.06 -10.67 5.53
N ALA A 70 -14.15 -11.21 6.09
CA ALA A 70 -15.21 -10.41 6.68
C ALA A 70 -14.68 -9.56 7.84
N THR A 71 -13.83 -10.11 8.70
CA THR A 71 -13.22 -9.40 9.82
C THR A 71 -12.28 -8.29 9.35
N HIS A 72 -11.43 -8.54 8.36
CA HIS A 72 -10.53 -7.52 7.81
C HIS A 72 -11.31 -6.36 7.16
N LEU A 73 -12.39 -6.67 6.42
CA LEU A 73 -13.26 -5.65 5.83
C LEU A 73 -14.01 -4.84 6.90
N GLN A 74 -14.44 -5.49 7.98
CA GLN A 74 -15.05 -4.81 9.12
C GLN A 74 -14.05 -3.88 9.81
N TRP A 75 -12.82 -4.34 10.08
CA TRP A 75 -11.77 -3.49 10.63
C TRP A 75 -11.45 -2.31 9.71
N ALA A 76 -11.32 -2.56 8.39
CA ALA A 76 -11.11 -1.47 7.45
C ALA A 76 -12.21 -0.40 7.54
N ALA A 77 -13.48 -0.82 7.58
CA ALA A 77 -14.63 0.09 7.68
C ALA A 77 -14.66 0.86 9.01
N ASP A 78 -14.40 0.18 10.13
CA ASP A 78 -14.48 0.77 11.48
C ASP A 78 -13.35 1.78 11.74
N TYR A 79 -12.19 1.58 11.11
CA TYR A 79 -10.99 2.38 11.34
C TYR A 79 -10.62 3.31 10.17
N GLY A 80 -11.49 3.43 9.16
CA GLY A 80 -11.36 4.47 8.13
C GLY A 80 -10.44 4.14 6.95
N ILE A 81 -10.13 2.86 6.73
CA ILE A 81 -9.51 2.39 5.49
C ILE A 81 -10.62 2.28 4.42
N ASN A 82 -10.47 3.00 3.31
CA ASN A 82 -11.49 3.08 2.26
C ASN A 82 -11.33 1.99 1.19
N PHE A 83 -10.10 1.55 0.97
CA PHE A 83 -9.79 0.55 -0.04
C PHE A 83 -8.55 -0.25 0.30
N PHE A 84 -8.48 -1.47 -0.24
CA PHE A 84 -7.27 -2.27 -0.22
C PHE A 84 -6.55 -2.19 -1.57
N ILE A 85 -5.22 -2.06 -1.52
CA ILE A 85 -4.33 -2.17 -2.66
C ILE A 85 -3.87 -3.63 -2.71
N ILE A 86 -4.53 -4.43 -3.57
CA ILE A 86 -4.37 -5.89 -3.57
C ILE A 86 -3.12 -6.26 -4.38
N SER A 87 -2.15 -6.90 -3.74
CA SER A 87 -0.97 -7.45 -4.41
C SER A 87 -1.36 -8.52 -5.42
N TRP A 88 -0.91 -8.35 -6.66
CA TRP A 88 -1.17 -9.26 -7.77
C TRP A 88 0.12 -9.56 -8.54
N SER A 89 0.51 -10.83 -8.62
CA SER A 89 1.76 -11.27 -9.27
C SER A 89 1.54 -11.99 -10.59
N HIS A 90 0.57 -12.87 -10.68
CA HIS A 90 0.22 -13.61 -11.90
C HIS A 90 -1.15 -14.27 -11.84
N ALA A 91 -1.76 -14.46 -13.00
CA ALA A 91 -3.06 -15.08 -13.14
C ALA A 91 -3.06 -16.54 -12.64
N GLY A 92 -4.13 -16.92 -11.94
CA GLY A 92 -4.34 -18.29 -11.46
C GLY A 92 -3.50 -18.68 -10.25
N SER A 93 -2.66 -17.79 -9.70
CA SER A 93 -1.99 -18.03 -8.42
C SER A 93 -2.99 -18.23 -7.28
N PHE A 94 -2.55 -18.81 -6.16
CA PHE A 94 -3.39 -18.88 -4.96
C PHE A 94 -3.91 -17.48 -4.56
N ALA A 95 -3.04 -16.47 -4.59
CA ALA A 95 -3.39 -15.10 -4.25
C ALA A 95 -4.46 -14.52 -5.19
N ASP A 96 -4.32 -14.71 -6.51
CA ASP A 96 -5.31 -14.29 -7.50
C ASP A 96 -6.64 -15.01 -7.30
N GLN A 97 -6.61 -16.33 -7.08
CA GLN A 97 -7.81 -17.11 -6.85
C GLN A 97 -8.53 -16.72 -5.55
N SER A 98 -7.78 -16.50 -4.45
CA SER A 98 -8.30 -16.04 -3.16
C SER A 98 -8.96 -14.66 -3.30
N ALA A 99 -8.28 -13.72 -3.97
CA ALA A 99 -8.83 -12.41 -4.24
C ALA A 99 -10.14 -12.48 -5.04
N ARG A 100 -10.12 -13.13 -6.20
CA ARG A 100 -11.27 -13.14 -7.13
C ARG A 100 -12.47 -13.93 -6.62
N LYS A 101 -12.25 -15.09 -5.97
CA LYS A 101 -13.35 -15.97 -5.54
C LYS A 101 -13.98 -15.51 -4.24
N TYR A 102 -13.22 -14.89 -3.33
CA TYR A 102 -13.69 -14.62 -1.98
C TYR A 102 -13.63 -13.14 -1.62
N LEU A 103 -12.49 -12.45 -1.84
CA LEU A 103 -12.31 -11.07 -1.41
C LEU A 103 -13.13 -10.07 -2.22
N LEU A 104 -13.03 -10.07 -3.57
CA LEU A 104 -13.75 -9.10 -4.42
C LEU A 104 -15.27 -9.18 -4.24
N PRO A 105 -15.92 -10.36 -4.20
CA PRO A 105 -17.35 -10.44 -3.90
C PRO A 105 -17.73 -9.94 -2.50
N ALA A 106 -16.87 -10.10 -1.51
CA ALA A 106 -17.08 -9.57 -0.17
C ALA A 106 -16.94 -8.04 -0.16
N MET A 107 -15.94 -7.49 -0.84
CA MET A 107 -15.72 -6.05 -0.98
C MET A 107 -16.89 -5.35 -1.68
N ALA A 108 -17.44 -5.95 -2.74
CA ALA A 108 -18.60 -5.40 -3.45
C ALA A 108 -19.81 -5.18 -2.52
N ARG A 109 -19.91 -5.95 -1.42
CA ARG A 109 -21.00 -5.87 -0.43
C ARG A 109 -20.64 -4.98 0.78
N SER A 110 -19.36 -4.84 1.12
CA SER A 110 -18.90 -4.13 2.33
C SER A 110 -18.80 -2.61 2.16
N GLY A 111 -18.73 -2.13 0.92
CA GLY A 111 -18.42 -0.72 0.63
C GLY A 111 -16.91 -0.39 0.61
N ILE A 112 -16.04 -1.30 1.07
CA ILE A 112 -14.58 -1.18 0.91
C ILE A 112 -14.25 -1.42 -0.56
N ARG A 113 -13.40 -0.55 -1.14
CA ARG A 113 -12.99 -0.63 -2.53
C ARG A 113 -11.66 -1.38 -2.68
N GLN A 114 -11.33 -1.74 -3.91
CA GLN A 114 -10.03 -2.33 -4.24
C GLN A 114 -9.36 -1.59 -5.40
N ALA A 115 -8.04 -1.64 -5.41
CA ALA A 115 -7.20 -1.33 -6.55
C ALA A 115 -6.13 -2.41 -6.65
N PRO A 116 -5.93 -3.07 -7.80
CA PRO A 116 -4.84 -4.03 -7.92
C PRO A 116 -3.51 -3.32 -7.97
N VAL A 117 -2.47 -3.91 -7.37
CA VAL A 117 -1.07 -3.54 -7.60
C VAL A 117 -0.36 -4.68 -8.32
N VAL A 118 0.11 -4.41 -9.53
CA VAL A 118 0.85 -5.41 -10.33
C VAL A 118 2.31 -5.43 -9.89
N GLU A 119 2.76 -6.60 -9.44
CA GLU A 119 4.08 -6.86 -8.88
C GLU A 119 5.13 -7.00 -9.99
N LEU A 120 5.67 -5.89 -10.50
CA LEU A 120 6.65 -5.92 -11.60
C LEU A 120 7.96 -6.63 -11.24
N MET A 121 8.26 -6.78 -9.94
CA MET A 121 9.43 -7.53 -9.47
C MET A 121 9.33 -9.04 -9.68
N SER A 122 8.12 -9.59 -9.85
CA SER A 122 7.89 -11.03 -10.02
C SER A 122 8.36 -11.58 -11.37
N TYR A 123 8.61 -10.71 -12.36
CA TYR A 123 8.92 -11.15 -13.73
C TYR A 123 10.38 -11.55 -13.96
N GLY A 124 11.33 -11.20 -13.13
CA GLY A 124 12.76 -11.48 -13.35
C GLY A 124 13.43 -10.68 -14.47
N GLU A 125 12.69 -10.21 -15.49
CA GLU A 125 13.14 -9.32 -16.58
C GLU A 125 12.67 -7.89 -16.30
N ARG A 126 13.44 -6.90 -16.76
CA ARG A 126 13.14 -5.47 -16.53
C ARG A 126 13.29 -4.61 -17.78
N ASP A 127 13.85 -5.17 -18.85
CA ASP A 127 14.14 -4.45 -20.10
C ASP A 127 12.93 -4.48 -21.03
N LEU A 128 12.26 -3.35 -21.13
CA LEU A 128 11.12 -3.13 -22.02
C LEU A 128 11.46 -3.22 -23.53
N SER A 129 12.74 -3.27 -23.91
CA SER A 129 13.13 -3.56 -25.31
C SER A 129 12.87 -5.02 -25.69
N LYS A 130 12.76 -5.93 -24.71
CA LYS A 130 12.48 -7.35 -24.89
C LYS A 130 11.00 -7.57 -25.25
N ALA A 131 10.74 -7.94 -26.50
CA ALA A 131 9.37 -8.12 -27.00
C ALA A 131 8.59 -9.18 -26.21
N GLY A 132 9.22 -10.29 -25.81
CA GLY A 132 8.59 -11.34 -25.00
C GLY A 132 8.14 -10.85 -23.63
N PHE A 133 8.95 -10.04 -22.96
CA PHE A 133 8.60 -9.42 -21.69
C PHE A 133 7.41 -8.47 -21.81
N ARG A 134 7.44 -7.57 -22.82
CA ARG A 134 6.30 -6.67 -23.06
C ARG A 134 5.01 -7.41 -23.39
N ALA A 135 5.09 -8.49 -24.18
CA ALA A 135 3.92 -9.31 -24.49
C ALA A 135 3.32 -9.97 -23.24
N HIS A 136 4.17 -10.51 -22.37
CA HIS A 136 3.74 -11.09 -21.10
C HIS A 136 3.09 -10.03 -20.18
N LEU A 137 3.74 -8.87 -20.01
CA LEU A 137 3.15 -7.76 -19.26
C LEU A 137 1.79 -7.32 -19.83
N ALA A 138 1.64 -7.28 -21.14
CA ALA A 138 0.39 -6.89 -21.79
C ALA A 138 -0.72 -7.92 -21.56
N GLU A 139 -0.39 -9.23 -21.55
CA GLU A 139 -1.33 -10.30 -21.22
C GLU A 139 -1.83 -10.18 -19.79
N ASP A 140 -0.93 -10.05 -18.83
CA ASP A 140 -1.23 -9.91 -17.41
C ASP A 140 -2.01 -8.64 -17.10
N LEU A 141 -1.63 -7.51 -17.68
CA LEU A 141 -2.36 -6.25 -17.51
C LEU A 141 -3.77 -6.33 -18.12
N ARG A 142 -3.94 -7.04 -19.25
CA ARG A 142 -5.27 -7.28 -19.82
C ARG A 142 -6.13 -8.12 -18.86
N TYR A 143 -5.55 -9.17 -18.30
CA TYR A 143 -6.21 -10.00 -17.29
C TYR A 143 -6.66 -9.17 -16.07
N VAL A 144 -5.76 -8.32 -15.53
CA VAL A 144 -6.09 -7.40 -14.45
C VAL A 144 -7.21 -6.43 -14.86
N GLY A 145 -7.17 -5.93 -16.10
CA GLY A 145 -8.22 -5.07 -16.65
C GLY A 145 -9.59 -5.74 -16.63
N GLU A 146 -9.66 -6.99 -17.05
CA GLU A 146 -10.91 -7.74 -17.18
C GLU A 146 -11.47 -8.20 -15.84
N HIS A 147 -10.60 -8.57 -14.88
CA HIS A 147 -11.01 -9.22 -13.65
C HIS A 147 -11.00 -8.33 -12.41
N TYR A 148 -10.22 -7.24 -12.40
CA TYR A 148 -10.11 -6.33 -11.28
C TYR A 148 -10.63 -4.93 -11.61
N LEU A 149 -10.21 -4.32 -12.74
CA LEU A 149 -10.57 -2.94 -13.04
C LEU A 149 -12.04 -2.80 -13.52
N LYS A 150 -12.63 -3.86 -14.07
CA LYS A 150 -14.07 -3.92 -14.40
C LYS A 150 -14.94 -4.36 -13.22
N ASP A 151 -14.34 -4.85 -12.14
CA ASP A 151 -15.09 -5.31 -10.97
C ASP A 151 -15.87 -4.15 -10.33
N PRO A 152 -17.10 -4.39 -9.84
CA PRO A 152 -17.90 -3.36 -9.17
C PRO A 152 -17.26 -2.77 -7.92
N SER A 153 -16.34 -3.49 -7.25
CA SER A 153 -15.59 -3.01 -6.09
C SER A 153 -14.41 -2.11 -6.46
N ALA A 154 -14.06 -1.97 -7.75
CA ALA A 154 -12.89 -1.18 -8.17
C ALA A 154 -12.98 0.27 -7.67
N LEU A 155 -11.91 0.75 -7.02
CA LEU A 155 -11.74 2.15 -6.67
C LEU A 155 -11.70 2.98 -7.95
N ARG A 156 -12.32 4.15 -7.92
CA ARG A 156 -12.26 5.10 -9.06
C ARG A 156 -11.72 6.45 -8.62
N ALA A 157 -10.76 6.95 -9.39
CA ALA A 157 -10.24 8.30 -9.32
C ALA A 157 -10.64 9.05 -10.60
N ASN A 158 -11.32 10.18 -10.49
CA ASN A 158 -11.84 10.94 -11.65
C ASN A 158 -12.66 10.07 -12.63
N GLY A 159 -13.45 9.12 -12.09
CA GLY A 159 -14.27 8.19 -12.88
C GLY A 159 -13.51 6.99 -13.47
N LYS A 160 -12.17 6.98 -13.42
CA LYS A 160 -11.30 5.91 -13.95
C LYS A 160 -10.98 4.88 -12.87
N PRO A 161 -11.00 3.56 -13.15
CA PRO A 161 -10.58 2.55 -12.20
C PRO A 161 -9.08 2.69 -11.91
N VAL A 162 -8.70 2.55 -10.64
CA VAL A 162 -7.32 2.77 -10.19
C VAL A 162 -6.49 1.49 -10.34
N LEU A 163 -5.33 1.62 -10.96
CA LEU A 163 -4.30 0.59 -11.11
C LEU A 163 -3.01 1.06 -10.49
N PHE A 164 -2.43 0.30 -9.57
CA PHE A 164 -1.08 0.51 -9.08
C PHE A 164 -0.09 -0.36 -9.85
N LEU A 165 1.11 0.20 -10.13
CA LEU A 165 2.25 -0.53 -10.70
C LEU A 165 3.39 -0.46 -9.69
N TYR A 166 3.77 -1.62 -9.14
CA TYR A 166 4.79 -1.72 -8.11
C TYR A 166 6.20 -1.58 -8.69
N VAL A 167 7.04 -0.76 -8.07
CA VAL A 167 8.47 -0.61 -8.38
C VAL A 167 8.73 -0.33 -9.87
N THR A 168 7.93 0.55 -10.47
CA THR A 168 8.11 0.96 -11.87
C THR A 168 9.50 1.51 -12.17
N ARG A 169 10.15 2.13 -11.17
CA ARG A 169 11.48 2.72 -11.25
C ARG A 169 12.60 1.78 -11.74
N VAL A 170 12.43 0.45 -11.59
CA VAL A 170 13.44 -0.53 -12.03
C VAL A 170 13.31 -0.92 -13.51
N LEU A 171 12.19 -0.57 -14.16
CA LEU A 171 12.01 -0.84 -15.58
C LEU A 171 13.01 -0.05 -16.43
N GLN A 172 13.66 -0.75 -17.35
CA GLN A 172 14.62 -0.19 -18.30
C GLN A 172 13.94 0.05 -19.66
N GLY A 173 14.46 1.01 -20.42
CA GLY A 173 13.92 1.37 -21.74
C GLY A 173 12.90 2.51 -21.69
N ASP A 174 12.12 2.66 -22.74
CA ASP A 174 11.16 3.75 -22.89
C ASP A 174 9.84 3.43 -22.17
N VAL A 175 9.78 3.78 -20.89
CA VAL A 175 8.59 3.59 -20.05
C VAL A 175 7.41 4.42 -20.53
N ALA A 176 7.65 5.62 -21.07
CA ALA A 176 6.57 6.47 -21.55
C ALA A 176 5.88 5.85 -22.79
N ALA A 177 6.67 5.35 -23.73
CA ALA A 177 6.12 4.61 -24.87
C ALA A 177 5.38 3.32 -24.44
N TRP A 178 5.94 2.57 -23.48
CA TRP A 178 5.29 1.38 -22.94
C TRP A 178 3.95 1.71 -22.26
N ILE A 179 3.87 2.72 -21.42
CA ILE A 179 2.60 3.13 -20.80
C ILE A 179 1.57 3.58 -21.84
N ALA A 180 2.02 4.24 -22.93
CA ALA A 180 1.11 4.56 -24.02
C ALA A 180 0.57 3.30 -24.74
N GLU A 181 1.37 2.23 -24.87
CA GLU A 181 0.91 0.92 -25.35
C GLU A 181 -0.09 0.29 -24.38
N VAL A 182 0.21 0.30 -23.08
CA VAL A 182 -0.67 -0.20 -22.01
C VAL A 182 -2.03 0.50 -22.06
N ARG A 183 -2.06 1.84 -22.19
CA ARG A 183 -3.32 2.59 -22.30
C ARG A 183 -4.12 2.20 -23.56
N ARG A 184 -3.47 1.99 -24.70
CA ARG A 184 -4.15 1.50 -25.93
C ARG A 184 -4.74 0.10 -25.74
N MET A 185 -3.98 -0.78 -25.09
CA MET A 185 -4.46 -2.14 -24.78
C MET A 185 -5.69 -2.09 -23.86
N PHE A 186 -5.69 -1.28 -22.82
CA PHE A 186 -6.84 -1.10 -21.95
C PHE A 186 -8.05 -0.49 -22.67
N ALA A 187 -7.82 0.51 -23.51
CA ALA A 187 -8.89 1.11 -24.32
C ALA A 187 -9.57 0.08 -25.25
N ALA A 188 -8.80 -0.86 -25.81
CA ALA A 188 -9.34 -1.94 -26.64
C ALA A 188 -10.28 -2.91 -25.89
N ILE A 189 -10.17 -2.99 -24.57
CA ILE A 189 -11.08 -3.76 -23.70
C ILE A 189 -12.11 -2.89 -22.98
N GLY A 190 -12.22 -1.60 -23.35
CA GLY A 190 -13.18 -0.67 -22.74
C GLY A 190 -12.82 -0.20 -21.33
N VAL A 191 -11.54 -0.18 -20.96
CA VAL A 191 -11.03 0.30 -19.68
C VAL A 191 -10.16 1.53 -19.90
N ASP A 192 -10.31 2.56 -19.08
CA ASP A 192 -9.40 3.73 -19.02
C ASP A 192 -8.87 3.87 -17.58
N PRO A 193 -7.73 3.24 -17.24
CA PRO A 193 -7.25 3.22 -15.87
C PRO A 193 -6.62 4.54 -15.44
N TYR A 194 -6.78 4.88 -14.15
CA TYR A 194 -5.97 5.85 -13.43
C TYR A 194 -4.72 5.13 -12.90
N ILE A 195 -3.58 5.37 -13.52
CA ILE A 195 -2.33 4.63 -13.24
C ILE A 195 -1.52 5.35 -12.17
N VAL A 196 -1.32 4.68 -11.03
CA VAL A 196 -0.47 5.10 -9.92
C VAL A 196 0.83 4.28 -9.96
N ALA A 197 1.95 4.93 -10.19
CA ALA A 197 3.25 4.26 -10.28
C ALA A 197 4.01 4.36 -8.95
N ASP A 198 4.54 3.25 -8.45
CA ASP A 198 5.53 3.23 -7.38
C ASP A 198 6.91 3.62 -7.95
N GLU A 199 7.05 4.91 -8.16
CA GLU A 199 8.20 5.55 -8.79
C GLU A 199 9.02 6.37 -7.79
N VAL A 200 8.40 6.78 -6.68
CA VAL A 200 9.02 7.65 -5.67
C VAL A 200 10.04 6.88 -4.85
N PHE A 201 11.30 7.23 -5.04
CA PHE A 201 12.41 6.58 -4.38
C PHE A 201 13.60 7.54 -4.22
N TRP A 202 14.73 7.07 -3.73
CA TRP A 202 15.91 7.86 -3.40
C TRP A 202 16.72 8.33 -4.63
N GLN A 203 16.44 7.81 -5.83
CA GLN A 203 17.07 8.26 -7.08
C GLN A 203 16.61 9.66 -7.52
N GLU A 204 17.27 10.19 -8.52
CA GLU A 204 16.86 11.44 -9.19
C GLU A 204 15.54 11.25 -9.95
N VAL A 205 14.77 12.34 -10.03
CA VAL A 205 13.48 12.34 -10.73
C VAL A 205 13.68 12.50 -12.22
N ASP A 206 13.13 11.58 -13.02
CA ASP A 206 13.04 11.73 -14.47
C ASP A 206 11.68 12.35 -14.85
N PRO A 207 11.65 13.64 -15.30
CA PRO A 207 10.39 14.30 -15.61
C PRO A 207 9.67 13.75 -16.85
N VAL A 208 10.39 13.09 -17.77
CA VAL A 208 9.79 12.48 -18.97
C VAL A 208 9.03 11.24 -18.57
N ARG A 209 9.67 10.38 -17.79
CA ARG A 209 9.09 9.17 -17.24
C ARG A 209 7.90 9.45 -16.35
N LEU A 210 8.01 10.49 -15.51
CA LEU A 210 6.96 10.90 -14.59
C LEU A 210 5.64 11.23 -15.29
N ARG A 211 5.69 11.92 -16.43
CA ARG A 211 4.50 12.33 -17.22
C ARG A 211 3.71 11.17 -17.82
N ALA A 212 4.24 9.96 -17.83
CA ALA A 212 3.53 8.79 -18.33
C ALA A 212 2.36 8.35 -17.41
N PHE A 213 2.43 8.73 -16.14
CA PHE A 213 1.50 8.28 -15.10
C PHE A 213 0.47 9.35 -14.72
N ASP A 214 -0.67 8.95 -14.13
CA ASP A 214 -1.64 9.87 -13.56
C ASP A 214 -1.21 10.32 -12.14
N ALA A 215 -0.57 9.40 -11.40
CA ALA A 215 -0.02 9.68 -10.07
C ALA A 215 1.24 8.84 -9.81
N VAL A 216 2.02 9.28 -8.82
CA VAL A 216 3.17 8.51 -8.29
C VAL A 216 3.06 8.35 -6.79
N THR A 217 3.55 7.22 -6.27
CA THR A 217 3.56 6.87 -4.86
C THR A 217 4.91 6.27 -4.43
N ALA A 218 5.05 6.03 -3.14
CA ALA A 218 6.27 5.55 -2.50
C ALA A 218 5.98 4.36 -1.60
N TYR A 219 6.15 3.13 -2.09
CA TYR A 219 6.02 1.94 -1.24
C TYR A 219 7.23 1.73 -0.34
N ASN A 220 8.44 1.72 -0.94
CA ASN A 220 9.69 1.28 -0.30
C ASN A 220 10.51 2.44 0.30
N VAL A 221 9.93 3.41 0.98
CA VAL A 221 10.73 4.46 1.65
C VAL A 221 11.69 3.90 2.70
N TYR A 222 11.45 2.68 3.16
CA TYR A 222 12.30 1.96 4.10
C TYR A 222 13.62 1.47 3.49
N ASP A 223 13.75 1.34 2.17
CA ASP A 223 15.05 1.10 1.49
C ASP A 223 15.93 2.36 1.55
N TRP A 224 16.18 2.81 2.76
CA TRP A 224 16.84 4.06 3.06
C TRP A 224 18.35 3.97 2.85
N PRO A 225 18.95 4.85 2.01
CA PRO A 225 20.38 4.76 1.66
C PRO A 225 21.35 4.93 2.84
N ARG A 226 20.86 5.44 3.97
CA ARG A 226 21.68 5.63 5.19
C ARG A 226 21.30 4.66 6.31
N ALA A 227 20.74 3.52 5.94
CA ALA A 227 20.24 2.51 6.87
C ALA A 227 21.31 1.98 7.85
N GLY A 228 22.59 1.95 7.45
CA GLY A 228 23.69 1.61 8.36
C GLY A 228 23.82 2.53 9.59
N ASN A 229 23.16 3.70 9.57
CA ASN A 229 23.04 4.62 10.70
C ASN A 229 21.65 4.54 11.36
N ALA A 230 20.88 3.50 11.06
CA ALA A 230 19.58 3.30 11.65
C ALA A 230 19.71 3.08 13.15
N GLY A 231 19.16 4.00 13.90
CA GLY A 231 18.95 3.94 15.34
C GLY A 231 17.48 4.08 15.62
N TRP A 232 17.12 4.55 16.78
CA TRP A 232 15.75 4.93 17.08
C TRP A 232 15.26 5.96 16.06
N ALA A 233 14.06 5.77 15.53
CA ALA A 233 13.53 6.58 14.44
C ALA A 233 13.42 8.08 14.77
N GLY A 234 13.28 8.43 16.07
CA GLY A 234 13.28 9.82 16.54
C GLY A 234 14.66 10.46 16.64
N GLU A 235 15.72 9.65 16.75
CA GLU A 235 17.12 10.09 16.84
C GLU A 235 17.81 10.04 15.47
N SER A 236 17.32 9.18 14.58
CA SER A 236 17.84 9.06 13.21
C SER A 236 17.33 10.20 12.32
N THR A 237 18.01 10.40 11.21
CA THR A 237 17.59 11.37 10.19
C THR A 237 16.50 10.80 9.23
N PHE A 238 16.05 9.58 9.44
CA PHE A 238 15.13 8.87 8.55
C PHE A 238 13.89 9.68 8.18
N LEU A 239 13.15 10.19 9.18
CA LEU A 239 11.92 10.97 8.93
C LEU A 239 12.21 12.28 8.21
N ALA A 240 13.35 12.95 8.49
CA ALA A 240 13.74 14.16 7.79
C ALA A 240 14.13 13.87 6.33
N ASP A 241 14.77 12.74 6.08
CA ASP A 241 15.11 12.31 4.73
C ASP A 241 13.86 11.95 3.93
N VAL A 242 12.88 11.25 4.53
CA VAL A 242 11.59 10.96 3.89
C VAL A 242 10.83 12.26 3.60
N GLU A 243 10.86 13.23 4.49
CA GLU A 243 10.27 14.55 4.23
C GLU A 243 10.92 15.25 3.03
N GLY A 244 12.26 15.25 2.97
CA GLY A 244 13.00 15.78 1.83
C GLY A 244 12.71 15.05 0.52
N LEU A 245 12.60 13.72 0.59
CA LEU A 245 12.19 12.87 -0.54
C LEU A 245 10.81 13.29 -1.06
N TYR A 246 9.82 13.35 -0.18
CA TYR A 246 8.45 13.70 -0.56
C TYR A 246 8.34 15.11 -1.12
N ALA A 247 9.04 16.09 -0.53
CA ALA A 247 9.07 17.46 -1.02
C ALA A 247 9.63 17.54 -2.46
N ARG A 248 10.74 16.83 -2.73
CA ARG A 248 11.36 16.77 -4.06
C ARG A 248 10.41 16.16 -5.09
N TRP A 249 9.83 14.99 -4.78
CA TRP A 249 8.96 14.27 -5.71
C TRP A 249 7.60 14.96 -5.89
N GLN A 250 7.00 15.53 -4.85
CA GLN A 250 5.77 16.31 -4.98
C GLN A 250 5.96 17.52 -5.88
N LYS A 251 7.07 18.26 -5.69
CA LYS A 251 7.41 19.41 -6.55
C LYS A 251 7.56 19.01 -8.02
N ALA A 252 8.24 17.91 -8.29
CA ALA A 252 8.42 17.40 -9.65
C ALA A 252 7.10 16.90 -10.25
N ALA A 253 6.27 16.19 -9.48
CA ALA A 253 4.96 15.72 -9.89
C ALA A 253 4.05 16.90 -10.25
N GLN A 254 3.98 17.94 -9.42
CA GLN A 254 3.22 19.17 -9.70
C GLN A 254 3.68 19.85 -10.99
N ALA A 255 5.00 19.97 -11.21
CA ALA A 255 5.57 20.55 -12.43
C ALA A 255 5.27 19.71 -13.68
N ALA A 256 5.08 18.40 -13.53
CA ALA A 256 4.72 17.46 -14.58
C ALA A 256 3.20 17.35 -14.83
N GLY A 257 2.36 17.95 -13.97
CA GLY A 257 0.90 17.79 -13.99
C GLY A 257 0.42 16.42 -13.47
N VAL A 258 1.27 15.72 -12.72
CA VAL A 258 1.04 14.38 -12.13
C VAL A 258 0.70 14.55 -10.65
N ARG A 259 -0.11 13.65 -10.09
CA ARG A 259 -0.45 13.68 -8.66
C ARG A 259 0.59 12.94 -7.83
N PHE A 260 0.79 13.41 -6.62
CA PHE A 260 1.63 12.74 -5.63
C PHE A 260 0.74 12.09 -4.56
N VAL A 261 0.92 10.79 -4.36
CA VAL A 261 0.21 9.98 -3.35
C VAL A 261 1.23 9.56 -2.29
N PRO A 262 1.27 10.24 -1.15
CA PRO A 262 2.20 9.90 -0.07
C PRO A 262 1.81 8.59 0.59
N ASN A 263 2.82 7.91 1.13
CA ASN A 263 2.69 6.67 1.86
C ASN A 263 3.07 6.84 3.34
N ALA A 264 2.41 6.10 4.23
CA ALA A 264 2.75 6.01 5.65
C ALA A 264 3.08 4.57 6.01
N MET A 265 4.02 4.36 6.95
CA MET A 265 4.44 3.04 7.39
C MET A 265 4.65 2.99 8.91
N PRO A 266 4.34 1.86 9.57
CA PRO A 266 4.48 1.72 11.02
C PRO A 266 5.91 1.40 11.48
N GLY A 267 6.72 0.84 10.61
CA GLY A 267 8.07 0.34 10.84
C GLY A 267 8.42 -0.68 9.77
N TYR A 268 9.61 -1.28 9.86
CA TYR A 268 10.10 -2.25 8.90
C TYR A 268 11.10 -3.22 9.54
N ASN A 269 10.98 -4.50 9.22
CA ASN A 269 11.95 -5.54 9.54
C ASN A 269 11.77 -6.75 8.62
N ASP A 270 12.60 -6.89 7.62
CA ASP A 270 12.56 -8.01 6.67
C ASP A 270 13.61 -9.11 6.98
N ARG A 271 14.24 -9.07 8.13
CA ARG A 271 15.32 -10.01 8.50
C ARG A 271 14.85 -11.47 8.58
N GLY A 272 13.54 -11.72 8.67
CA GLY A 272 12.97 -13.06 8.49
C GLY A 272 13.13 -13.57 7.06
N VAL A 273 12.88 -12.73 6.07
CA VAL A 273 12.97 -13.06 4.64
C VAL A 273 14.41 -12.95 4.12
N ARG A 274 15.14 -11.94 4.59
CA ARG A 274 16.51 -11.60 4.14
C ARG A 274 17.43 -11.51 5.36
N PRO A 275 17.91 -12.66 5.90
CA PRO A 275 18.68 -12.70 7.15
C PRO A 275 20.14 -12.23 6.98
N ALA A 276 20.40 -11.29 6.10
CA ALA A 276 21.72 -10.71 5.88
C ALA A 276 22.00 -9.56 6.84
N ASP A 277 23.28 -9.37 7.21
CA ASP A 277 23.67 -8.35 8.19
C ASP A 277 23.44 -6.92 7.70
N GLU A 278 23.46 -6.68 6.40
CA GLU A 278 23.17 -5.39 5.77
C GLU A 278 21.69 -5.00 5.87
N HIS A 279 20.78 -5.95 6.10
CA HIS A 279 19.36 -5.66 6.31
C HIS A 279 19.14 -5.09 7.71
N TYR A 280 18.42 -4.00 7.78
CA TYR A 280 18.23 -3.17 8.96
C TYR A 280 16.79 -3.16 9.43
N VAL A 281 16.59 -2.70 10.67
CA VAL A 281 15.29 -2.51 11.28
C VAL A 281 14.97 -1.02 11.35
N ILE A 282 13.80 -0.61 10.91
CA ILE A 282 13.21 0.69 11.22
C ILE A 282 12.23 0.46 12.37
N PRO A 283 12.61 0.85 13.61
CA PRO A 283 11.80 0.56 14.78
C PRO A 283 10.50 1.35 14.79
N ARG A 284 9.43 0.73 15.23
CA ARG A 284 8.10 1.35 15.35
C ARG A 284 8.05 2.48 16.39
N ARG A 285 8.90 2.41 17.41
CA ARG A 285 9.06 3.46 18.43
C ARG A 285 10.01 4.54 17.94
N LEU A 286 9.76 5.79 18.32
CA LEU A 286 10.67 6.90 18.04
C LEU A 286 11.88 6.91 18.96
N GLN A 287 11.72 6.41 20.21
CA GLN A 287 12.75 6.40 21.26
C GLN A 287 12.49 5.26 22.24
N PRO A 288 13.49 4.87 23.06
CA PRO A 288 13.30 3.89 24.12
C PRO A 288 12.11 4.25 25.02
N GLY A 289 11.23 3.27 25.32
CA GLY A 289 10.06 3.47 26.18
C GLY A 289 8.94 4.34 25.61
N GLY A 290 9.11 4.89 24.40
CA GLY A 290 8.05 5.62 23.70
C GLY A 290 6.90 4.70 23.22
N PRO A 291 5.78 5.24 22.76
CA PRO A 291 4.66 4.44 22.25
C PRO A 291 5.06 3.61 21.03
N SER A 292 4.52 2.39 20.93
CA SER A 292 4.76 1.50 19.78
C SER A 292 4.26 2.09 18.45
N THR A 293 3.28 2.98 18.47
CA THR A 293 2.74 3.68 17.31
C THR A 293 3.53 4.94 16.91
N GLY A 294 4.57 5.30 17.66
CA GLY A 294 5.21 6.62 17.54
C GLY A 294 5.73 6.96 16.14
N LEU A 295 6.40 6.03 15.47
CA LEU A 295 6.83 6.22 14.08
C LEU A 295 5.63 6.37 13.14
N PHE A 296 4.61 5.53 13.31
CA PHE A 296 3.44 5.54 12.44
C PHE A 296 2.67 6.86 12.51
N GLU A 297 2.46 7.39 13.72
CA GLU A 297 1.81 8.70 13.90
C GLU A 297 2.59 9.83 13.18
N ARG A 298 3.92 9.80 13.27
CA ARG A 298 4.76 10.78 12.56
C ARG A 298 4.72 10.56 11.06
N SER A 299 4.75 9.33 10.59
CA SER A 299 4.64 8.97 9.18
C SER A 299 3.30 9.41 8.57
N ILE A 300 2.18 9.17 9.28
CA ILE A 300 0.86 9.68 8.86
C ILE A 300 0.84 11.22 8.82
N THR A 301 1.37 11.89 9.86
CA THR A 301 1.44 13.35 9.89
C THR A 301 2.22 13.89 8.69
N LEU A 302 3.30 13.22 8.33
CA LEU A 302 4.08 13.56 7.15
C LEU A 302 3.27 13.36 5.87
N ALA A 303 2.63 12.19 5.71
CA ALA A 303 1.79 11.89 4.55
C ALA A 303 0.66 12.92 4.38
N GLN A 304 0.00 13.34 5.47
CA GLN A 304 -1.04 14.38 5.42
C GLN A 304 -0.56 15.73 4.86
N ARG A 305 0.70 16.09 5.14
CA ARG A 305 1.29 17.35 4.64
C ARG A 305 1.53 17.33 3.13
N PHE A 306 1.76 16.15 2.56
CA PHE A 306 2.06 15.97 1.15
C PHE A 306 0.89 15.43 0.32
N ALA A 307 -0.24 15.10 0.93
CA ALA A 307 -1.43 14.64 0.21
C ALA A 307 -1.94 15.73 -0.75
N ASP A 308 -2.30 15.33 -1.98
CA ASP A 308 -2.84 16.24 -2.98
C ASP A 308 -4.23 16.74 -2.54
N PRO A 309 -4.49 18.05 -2.51
CA PRO A 309 -5.76 18.58 -2.03
C PRO A 309 -6.96 18.24 -2.94
N THR A 310 -6.73 17.87 -4.20
CA THR A 310 -7.79 17.52 -5.16
C THR A 310 -8.05 16.02 -5.23
N VAL A 311 -7.05 15.20 -4.90
CA VAL A 311 -7.13 13.74 -4.76
C VAL A 311 -6.41 13.39 -3.45
N PRO A 312 -7.05 13.61 -2.29
CA PRO A 312 -6.40 13.49 -0.98
C PRO A 312 -6.19 12.02 -0.59
N MET A 313 -5.50 11.27 -1.44
CA MET A 313 -5.18 9.87 -1.23
C MET A 313 -3.92 9.73 -0.37
N VAL A 314 -3.98 8.84 0.61
CA VAL A 314 -2.84 8.41 1.42
C VAL A 314 -2.81 6.89 1.39
N THR A 315 -1.63 6.32 1.15
CA THR A 315 -1.44 4.86 1.21
C THR A 315 -0.73 4.46 2.50
N ILE A 316 -0.94 3.22 2.92
CA ILE A 316 -0.31 2.63 4.11
C ILE A 316 0.39 1.35 3.70
N THR A 317 1.68 1.27 3.92
CA THR A 317 2.46 0.05 3.82
C THR A 317 2.63 -0.51 5.22
N SER A 318 1.90 -1.56 5.56
CA SER A 318 0.85 -2.33 4.88
C SER A 318 -0.32 -2.64 5.80
N PHE A 319 -1.43 -3.23 5.29
CA PHE A 319 -2.41 -3.83 6.18
C PHE A 319 -1.84 -5.11 6.80
N ASN A 320 -1.35 -6.08 5.99
CA ASN A 320 -0.98 -7.42 6.43
C ASN A 320 0.29 -8.00 5.79
N GLU A 321 1.35 -7.19 5.54
CA GLU A 321 2.66 -7.70 5.12
C GLU A 321 3.48 -8.12 6.36
N TRP A 322 3.39 -9.40 6.71
CA TRP A 322 4.04 -9.98 7.88
C TRP A 322 5.50 -10.39 7.66
N HIS A 323 5.94 -10.51 6.41
CA HIS A 323 7.33 -10.86 6.08
C HIS A 323 8.27 -9.67 6.28
N GLU A 324 7.78 -8.46 5.99
CA GLU A 324 8.55 -7.21 6.10
C GLU A 324 8.23 -6.41 7.37
N TRP A 325 7.38 -6.96 8.24
CA TRP A 325 6.98 -6.33 9.50
C TRP A 325 6.40 -4.90 9.32
N THR A 326 5.70 -4.68 8.20
CA THR A 326 5.06 -3.39 7.91
C THR A 326 3.57 -3.37 8.22
N GLN A 327 3.01 -4.47 8.71
CA GLN A 327 1.58 -4.63 8.94
C GLN A 327 1.05 -3.69 10.02
N VAL A 328 -0.18 -3.19 9.82
CA VAL A 328 -1.01 -2.53 10.85
C VAL A 328 -2.13 -3.44 11.34
N GLU A 329 -2.28 -4.62 10.75
CA GLU A 329 -3.17 -5.68 11.22
C GLU A 329 -2.88 -6.00 12.69
N PRO A 330 -3.91 -6.10 13.56
CA PRO A 330 -3.72 -6.40 14.97
C PRO A 330 -2.92 -7.68 15.23
N ALA A 331 -2.00 -7.62 16.18
CA ALA A 331 -1.08 -8.70 16.54
C ALA A 331 -1.27 -9.15 17.99
N ARG A 332 -1.08 -10.44 18.25
CA ARG A 332 -1.06 -11.02 19.59
C ARG A 332 0.21 -11.84 19.82
N ARG A 333 0.49 -12.14 21.07
CA ARG A 333 1.56 -13.09 21.41
C ARG A 333 1.17 -14.51 20.97
N ALA A 334 2.07 -15.15 20.24
CA ALA A 334 1.89 -16.53 19.81
C ALA A 334 2.21 -17.52 20.94
N SER A 335 1.52 -18.66 20.94
CA SER A 335 1.73 -19.75 21.91
C SER A 335 2.94 -20.62 21.56
N ARG A 336 4.04 -20.03 21.08
CA ARG A 336 5.28 -20.75 20.73
C ARG A 336 6.44 -20.33 21.62
N PRO A 337 7.50 -21.16 21.74
CA PRO A 337 8.68 -20.81 22.52
C PRO A 337 9.35 -19.54 21.99
N ALA A 338 9.99 -18.80 22.89
CA ALA A 338 10.83 -17.67 22.55
C ALA A 338 12.01 -18.13 21.65
N ALA A 339 12.37 -17.31 20.66
CA ALA A 339 13.52 -17.57 19.82
C ALA A 339 14.83 -17.22 20.54
N ALA A 340 15.84 -18.07 20.39
CA ALA A 340 17.16 -17.84 21.00
C ALA A 340 17.98 -16.77 20.26
N ASP A 341 17.63 -16.48 19.00
CA ASP A 341 18.34 -15.58 18.09
C ASP A 341 17.63 -14.21 17.92
N ALA A 342 16.66 -13.92 18.78
CA ALA A 342 15.81 -12.73 18.69
C ALA A 342 16.59 -11.41 18.49
N ALA A 343 17.71 -11.23 19.21
CA ALA A 343 18.52 -10.02 19.10
C ALA A 343 19.12 -9.83 17.70
N SER A 344 19.48 -10.90 17.01
CA SER A 344 19.97 -10.87 15.63
C SER A 344 18.89 -10.38 14.66
N PHE A 345 17.65 -10.85 14.83
CA PHE A 345 16.53 -10.48 13.95
C PHE A 345 15.97 -9.09 14.25
N THR A 346 16.04 -8.62 15.48
CA THR A 346 15.47 -7.34 15.89
C THR A 346 16.48 -6.21 15.94
N GLN A 347 17.78 -6.49 15.82
CA GLN A 347 18.87 -5.55 16.10
C GLN A 347 18.74 -4.86 17.48
N GLY A 348 18.15 -5.55 18.45
CA GLY A 348 17.90 -5.04 19.80
C GLY A 348 16.68 -4.13 19.94
N PHE A 349 15.92 -3.87 18.85
CA PHE A 349 14.69 -3.08 18.94
C PHE A 349 13.50 -3.94 19.39
N PRO A 350 12.62 -3.43 20.26
CA PRO A 350 11.44 -4.17 20.69
C PRO A 350 10.40 -4.30 19.56
N HIS A 351 9.80 -5.48 19.49
CA HIS A 351 8.68 -5.79 18.63
C HIS A 351 7.53 -6.20 19.55
N ASP A 352 6.73 -5.22 19.95
CA ASP A 352 5.66 -5.45 20.91
C ASP A 352 4.40 -6.01 20.23
N ALA A 353 3.66 -6.84 20.96
CA ALA A 353 2.28 -7.13 20.60
C ALA A 353 1.44 -5.86 20.73
N TYR A 354 0.50 -5.71 19.82
CA TYR A 354 -0.46 -4.61 19.81
C TYR A 354 -1.82 -5.15 19.39
N THR A 355 -2.88 -4.48 19.77
CA THR A 355 -4.23 -4.84 19.33
C THR A 355 -4.69 -3.91 18.22
N PHE A 356 -5.46 -2.89 18.51
CA PHE A 356 -6.04 -1.99 17.52
C PHE A 356 -5.34 -0.63 17.43
N GLU A 357 -4.28 -0.41 18.16
CA GLU A 357 -3.62 0.90 18.32
C GLU A 357 -3.21 1.52 16.97
N TYR A 358 -2.72 0.71 16.03
CA TYR A 358 -2.36 1.21 14.68
C TYR A 358 -3.59 1.58 13.86
N LEU A 359 -4.65 0.79 13.94
CA LEU A 359 -5.93 1.10 13.28
C LEU A 359 -6.59 2.33 13.92
N GLU A 360 -6.49 2.50 15.25
CA GLU A 360 -6.96 3.68 15.96
C GLU A 360 -6.22 4.94 15.50
N VAL A 361 -4.91 4.88 15.29
CA VAL A 361 -4.12 5.99 14.72
C VAL A 361 -4.65 6.37 13.33
N ILE A 362 -4.99 5.41 12.46
CA ILE A 362 -5.59 5.68 11.15
C ILE A 362 -6.91 6.43 11.32
N ARG A 363 -7.82 5.91 12.14
CA ARG A 363 -9.12 6.54 12.41
C ARG A 363 -8.98 7.96 12.94
N ASP A 364 -8.11 8.15 13.91
CA ASP A 364 -8.01 9.41 14.66
C ASP A 364 -7.25 10.49 13.88
N ARG A 365 -6.32 10.10 13.01
CA ARG A 365 -5.51 11.03 12.22
C ARG A 365 -6.06 11.31 10.83
N LEU A 366 -6.64 10.30 10.15
CA LEU A 366 -7.12 10.45 8.78
C LEU A 366 -8.65 10.60 8.70
N GLY A 367 -9.34 10.40 9.80
CA GLY A 367 -10.78 10.48 9.92
C GLY A 367 -11.48 9.17 9.56
N ARG A 368 -12.76 9.04 9.94
CA ARG A 368 -13.60 7.95 9.42
C ARG A 368 -13.77 8.20 7.94
N GLY A 369 -13.24 7.30 7.14
CA GLY A 369 -13.25 7.41 5.69
C GLY A 369 -14.65 7.70 5.16
N VAL A 370 -14.70 8.48 4.09
CA VAL A 370 -15.95 8.73 3.36
C VAL A 370 -16.47 7.40 2.85
N GLN A 371 -17.66 7.00 3.28
CA GLN A 371 -18.35 5.88 2.64
C GLN A 371 -18.57 6.24 1.17
N VAL A 372 -17.79 5.62 0.28
CA VAL A 372 -18.00 5.73 -1.16
C VAL A 372 -19.29 4.98 -1.47
N LYS A 373 -20.42 5.69 -1.60
CA LYS A 373 -21.68 5.06 -2.03
C LYS A 373 -21.46 4.38 -3.39
N ALA A 374 -21.97 3.16 -3.49
CA ALA A 374 -22.08 2.48 -4.78
C ALA A 374 -22.80 3.41 -5.78
N ALA A 375 -22.30 3.45 -7.02
CA ALA A 375 -23.01 4.15 -8.08
C ALA A 375 -24.43 3.56 -8.19
N PRO A 376 -25.48 4.36 -8.41
CA PRO A 376 -26.81 3.84 -8.63
C PRO A 376 -26.76 2.92 -9.84
N GLU A 377 -27.36 1.74 -9.70
CA GLU A 377 -27.56 0.81 -10.83
C GLU A 377 -28.25 1.58 -11.95
N ALA A 378 -27.62 1.59 -13.13
CA ALA A 378 -28.29 2.08 -14.33
C ALA A 378 -29.48 1.15 -14.61
N ARG A 379 -30.69 1.71 -14.51
CA ARG A 379 -31.92 1.03 -14.91
C ARG A 379 -31.99 0.91 -16.43
#